data_f2cd4434204ae9b61f6cec29617b11bb
#
_entry.id   f2cd4434204ae9b61f6cec29617b11bb
#
_cell.length_a   1.000
_cell.length_b   1.000
_cell.length_c   1.000
_cell.angle_alpha   90.00
_cell.angle_beta   90.00
_cell.angle_gamma   90.00
#
_symmetry.space_group_name_H-M   'P 1'
#
loop_
_entity.id
_entity.type
_entity.pdbx_description
1 polymer ?
#
loop_
_entity_poly.entity_id
_entity_poly.type
_entity_poly.pdbx_seq_one_letter_code
_entity_poly.pdbx_strand_id
1 'polypeptide(L)'
;MAGDLGHGSNMLYAVAARDAERSASFAARFGASHSYGDYRSLIEDPEVDIIYVATTHPFHREQALMAIGAGKHVLIEKPLALNAASASEVLSAARDKGVLAMEAVWMRANPLILKAHEIVTRGVIGDVVAVQADFSIEVPFDPTHRLYDLANGGGALLDLGIYPIHFALLFLGRPDLQQVLGTLSPTGSDAVAALQWGYRSGAVAQLRCATTARGPDRATVVGTTGSISVEPWFVNPQRLVVTTAEGESIVEGDGTAYGPQIEEVERCVRGGLVESPLAPHADTITALELIDRARADLGVRYPAEEAGGIGVA
;
A
#
# COMPACT_ATOMS: atom_id res chain seq x y z
N MET A 1 7.45 8.32 -7.95
CA MET A 1 6.17 8.92 -8.40
C MET A 1 6.33 10.31 -9.04
N ALA A 2 6.85 11.38 -8.37
CA ALA A 2 6.96 12.69 -9.03
C ALA A 2 7.71 12.68 -10.36
N GLY A 3 8.72 11.82 -10.53
CA GLY A 3 9.42 11.61 -11.79
C GLY A 3 8.64 10.81 -12.84
N ASP A 4 7.58 10.14 -12.44
CA ASP A 4 6.73 9.33 -13.34
C ASP A 4 5.47 10.10 -13.79
N LEU A 5 5.21 11.27 -13.20
CA LEU A 5 4.19 12.20 -13.67
C LEU A 5 4.70 12.81 -14.99
N GLY A 6 3.92 12.67 -16.04
CA GLY A 6 4.31 13.06 -17.41
C GLY A 6 4.14 11.92 -18.40
N HIS A 7 3.84 10.73 -17.92
CA HIS A 7 3.26 9.66 -18.72
C HIS A 7 1.73 9.82 -18.71
N GLY A 8 1.14 10.15 -19.85
CA GLY A 8 -0.28 10.42 -19.98
C GLY A 8 -0.64 11.92 -19.91
N SER A 9 -1.87 12.24 -19.49
CA SER A 9 -2.40 13.60 -19.40
C SER A 9 -2.22 14.23 -18.01
N ASN A 10 -1.63 13.51 -17.06
CA ASN A 10 -1.41 14.00 -15.70
C ASN A 10 -0.21 14.92 -15.63
N MET A 11 -0.34 16.00 -14.87
CA MET A 11 0.69 17.02 -14.70
C MET A 11 0.91 17.26 -13.21
N LEU A 12 2.16 17.30 -12.78
CA LEU A 12 2.51 17.80 -11.46
C LEU A 12 2.32 19.31 -11.45
N TYR A 13 1.10 19.74 -11.11
CA TYR A 13 0.72 21.15 -11.13
C TYR A 13 1.30 21.93 -9.95
N ALA A 14 1.16 21.38 -8.73
CA ALA A 14 1.53 22.06 -7.49
C ALA A 14 2.17 21.09 -6.48
N VAL A 15 2.98 21.66 -5.59
CA VAL A 15 3.61 20.97 -4.46
C VAL A 15 3.44 21.80 -3.20
N ALA A 16 3.17 21.15 -2.07
CA ALA A 16 3.16 21.78 -0.76
C ALA A 16 4.08 21.05 0.23
N ALA A 17 4.71 21.81 1.08
CA ALA A 17 5.44 21.34 2.26
C ALA A 17 5.25 22.33 3.41
N ARG A 18 5.55 21.92 4.65
CA ARG A 18 5.55 22.81 5.83
C ARG A 18 6.65 23.88 5.78
N ASP A 19 7.55 23.78 4.83
CA ASP A 19 8.67 24.67 4.57
C ASP A 19 8.59 25.12 3.11
N ALA A 20 8.45 26.43 2.90
CA ALA A 20 8.28 27.03 1.59
C ALA A 20 9.52 26.85 0.69
N GLU A 21 10.74 26.91 1.25
CA GLU A 21 11.98 26.71 0.46
C GLU A 21 12.09 25.27 -0.01
N ARG A 22 11.74 24.30 0.85
CA ARG A 22 11.70 22.88 0.50
C ARG A 22 10.67 22.62 -0.61
N SER A 23 9.49 23.21 -0.50
CA SER A 23 8.44 23.12 -1.50
C SER A 23 8.91 23.70 -2.86
N ALA A 24 9.48 24.92 -2.84
CA ALA A 24 9.99 25.56 -4.04
C ALA A 24 11.13 24.76 -4.69
N SER A 25 12.07 24.22 -3.91
CA SER A 25 13.16 23.37 -4.40
C SER A 25 12.65 22.10 -5.06
N PHE A 26 11.63 21.46 -4.48
CA PHE A 26 11.00 20.27 -5.04
C PHE A 26 10.26 20.62 -6.35
N ALA A 27 9.49 21.71 -6.37
CA ALA A 27 8.79 22.18 -7.56
C ALA A 27 9.77 22.43 -8.72
N ALA A 28 10.86 23.12 -8.45
CA ALA A 28 11.90 23.39 -9.45
C ALA A 28 12.55 22.10 -9.99
N ARG A 29 12.79 21.12 -9.11
CA ARG A 29 13.39 19.83 -9.49
C ARG A 29 12.49 18.98 -10.39
N PHE A 30 11.19 18.98 -10.15
CA PHE A 30 10.22 18.09 -10.82
C PHE A 30 9.29 18.83 -11.79
N GLY A 31 9.49 20.12 -12.00
CA GLY A 31 8.75 20.91 -12.99
C GLY A 31 7.33 21.28 -12.58
N ALA A 32 7.03 21.32 -11.27
CA ALA A 32 5.73 21.81 -10.82
C ALA A 32 5.61 23.32 -11.03
N SER A 33 4.44 23.76 -11.52
CA SER A 33 4.21 25.18 -11.82
C SER A 33 4.02 26.05 -10.57
N HIS A 34 3.57 25.44 -9.47
CA HIS A 34 3.23 26.12 -8.21
C HIS A 34 3.86 25.43 -7.01
N SER A 35 4.19 26.20 -5.99
CA SER A 35 4.69 25.70 -4.70
C SER A 35 4.07 26.48 -3.54
N TYR A 36 3.64 25.76 -2.50
CA TYR A 36 2.99 26.29 -1.32
C TYR A 36 3.78 25.95 -0.06
N GLY A 37 3.87 26.89 0.89
CA GLY A 37 4.52 26.71 2.19
C GLY A 37 3.62 26.03 3.24
N ASP A 38 2.39 25.72 2.89
CA ASP A 38 1.42 25.03 3.73
C ASP A 38 0.45 24.20 2.88
N TYR A 39 -0.18 23.18 3.51
CA TYR A 39 -1.07 22.26 2.82
C TYR A 39 -2.43 22.87 2.48
N ARG A 40 -2.92 23.82 3.30
CA ARG A 40 -4.22 24.45 3.11
C ARG A 40 -4.26 25.25 1.80
N SER A 41 -3.23 26.05 1.55
CA SER A 41 -3.11 26.86 0.33
C SER A 41 -3.13 25.99 -0.93
N LEU A 42 -2.48 24.82 -0.92
CA LEU A 42 -2.55 23.86 -2.02
C LEU A 42 -3.95 23.26 -2.16
N ILE A 43 -4.58 22.90 -1.05
CA ILE A 43 -5.93 22.27 -1.05
C ILE A 43 -6.98 23.26 -1.56
N GLU A 44 -6.86 24.55 -1.24
CA GLU A 44 -7.80 25.61 -1.64
C GLU A 44 -7.60 26.07 -3.10
N ASP A 45 -6.50 25.66 -3.76
CA ASP A 45 -6.29 26.02 -5.18
C ASP A 45 -7.35 25.34 -6.09
N PRO A 46 -8.15 26.11 -6.84
CA PRO A 46 -9.21 25.56 -7.69
C PRO A 46 -8.70 24.74 -8.87
N GLU A 47 -7.45 24.95 -9.31
CA GLU A 47 -6.85 24.24 -10.45
C GLU A 47 -6.29 22.85 -10.04
N VAL A 48 -6.29 22.51 -8.75
CA VAL A 48 -5.89 21.20 -8.26
C VAL A 48 -7.09 20.27 -8.24
N ASP A 49 -7.09 19.21 -9.02
CA ASP A 49 -8.15 18.20 -9.07
C ASP A 49 -7.91 17.08 -8.06
N ILE A 50 -6.64 16.61 -7.96
CA ILE A 50 -6.24 15.43 -7.20
C ILE A 50 -5.08 15.80 -6.29
N ILE A 51 -5.13 15.35 -5.05
CA ILE A 51 -4.05 15.50 -4.08
C ILE A 51 -3.42 14.14 -3.78
N TYR A 52 -2.11 14.05 -4.01
CA TYR A 52 -1.31 12.94 -3.54
C TYR A 52 -0.76 13.24 -2.14
N VAL A 53 -1.29 12.54 -1.14
CA VAL A 53 -0.85 12.66 0.25
C VAL A 53 0.37 11.76 0.45
N ALA A 54 1.55 12.36 0.60
CA ALA A 54 2.85 11.68 0.67
C ALA A 54 3.65 12.06 1.92
N THR A 55 2.98 12.30 3.02
CA THR A 55 3.59 12.60 4.31
C THR A 55 3.97 11.32 5.06
N THR A 56 4.31 11.38 6.34
CA THR A 56 4.45 10.20 7.18
C THR A 56 3.09 9.72 7.68
N HIS A 57 2.97 8.45 7.97
CA HIS A 57 1.73 7.73 8.24
C HIS A 57 0.75 8.43 9.20
N PRO A 58 1.17 9.02 10.34
CA PRO A 58 0.26 9.68 11.27
C PRO A 58 -0.52 10.87 10.70
N PHE A 59 0.01 11.49 9.64
CA PHE A 59 -0.59 12.69 9.04
C PHE A 59 -1.52 12.39 7.86
N HIS A 60 -1.55 11.15 7.36
CA HIS A 60 -2.35 10.78 6.18
C HIS A 60 -3.83 11.08 6.41
N ARG A 61 -4.39 10.63 7.56
CA ARG A 61 -5.82 10.84 7.88
C ARG A 61 -6.22 12.31 7.85
N GLU A 62 -5.50 13.16 8.59
CA GLU A 62 -5.85 14.58 8.69
C GLU A 62 -5.79 15.28 7.34
N GLN A 63 -4.72 15.05 6.59
CA GLN A 63 -4.53 15.69 5.29
C GLN A 63 -5.51 15.18 4.24
N ALA A 64 -5.80 13.89 4.23
CA ALA A 64 -6.82 13.32 3.36
C ALA A 64 -8.20 13.88 3.66
N LEU A 65 -8.60 13.98 4.94
CA LEU A 65 -9.89 14.57 5.33
C LEU A 65 -10.00 16.06 4.96
N MET A 66 -8.91 16.82 5.08
CA MET A 66 -8.88 18.23 4.63
C MET A 66 -9.11 18.34 3.12
N ALA A 67 -8.41 17.52 2.32
CA ALA A 67 -8.55 17.49 0.87
C ALA A 67 -9.95 17.06 0.43
N ILE A 68 -10.48 15.98 1.00
CA ILE A 68 -11.84 15.48 0.76
C ILE A 68 -12.89 16.54 1.12
N GLY A 69 -12.72 17.21 2.28
CA GLY A 69 -13.60 18.30 2.69
C GLY A 69 -13.71 19.44 1.66
N ALA A 70 -12.59 19.75 1.01
CA ALA A 70 -12.52 20.73 -0.09
C ALA A 70 -13.02 20.18 -1.45
N GLY A 71 -13.46 18.93 -1.51
CA GLY A 71 -13.95 18.29 -2.74
C GLY A 71 -12.85 17.79 -3.69
N LYS A 72 -11.63 17.62 -3.20
CA LYS A 72 -10.53 17.09 -3.99
C LYS A 72 -10.52 15.56 -3.97
N HIS A 73 -10.17 14.94 -5.10
CA HIS A 73 -9.82 13.53 -5.14
C HIS A 73 -8.50 13.29 -4.41
N VAL A 74 -8.31 12.12 -3.80
CA VAL A 74 -7.09 11.82 -3.05
C VAL A 74 -6.49 10.47 -3.42
N LEU A 75 -5.19 10.47 -3.68
CA LEU A 75 -4.33 9.31 -3.67
C LEU A 75 -3.47 9.40 -2.40
N ILE A 76 -3.54 8.40 -1.53
CA ILE A 76 -2.91 8.45 -0.21
C ILE A 76 -1.82 7.39 -0.14
N GLU A 77 -0.59 7.79 0.24
CA GLU A 77 0.49 6.81 0.44
C GLU A 77 0.08 5.67 1.37
N LYS A 78 0.63 4.52 1.06
CA LYS A 78 0.46 3.32 1.87
C LYS A 78 1.31 3.40 3.17
N PRO A 79 0.79 2.87 4.27
CA PRO A 79 -0.60 2.49 4.47
C PRO A 79 -1.49 3.73 4.49
N LEU A 80 -2.75 3.58 4.06
CA LEU A 80 -3.69 4.70 3.96
C LEU A 80 -3.80 5.51 5.27
N ALA A 81 -3.73 4.82 6.40
CA ALA A 81 -3.74 5.40 7.74
C ALA A 81 -2.97 4.50 8.72
N LEU A 82 -2.80 4.93 9.97
CA LEU A 82 -2.15 4.12 11.01
C LEU A 82 -2.95 2.88 11.41
N ASN A 83 -4.28 2.91 11.26
CA ASN A 83 -5.18 1.82 11.65
C ASN A 83 -6.45 1.81 10.80
N ALA A 84 -7.20 0.72 10.90
CA ALA A 84 -8.43 0.50 10.15
C ALA A 84 -9.54 1.51 10.47
N ALA A 85 -9.66 1.96 11.72
CA ALA A 85 -10.68 2.93 12.13
C ALA A 85 -10.45 4.28 11.45
N SER A 86 -9.21 4.76 11.44
CA SER A 86 -8.82 5.99 10.74
C SER A 86 -9.01 5.88 9.23
N ALA A 87 -8.68 4.74 8.64
CA ALA A 87 -8.93 4.50 7.22
C ALA A 87 -10.42 4.49 6.88
N SER A 88 -11.24 3.82 7.69
CA SER A 88 -12.69 3.80 7.53
C SER A 88 -13.30 5.19 7.53
N GLU A 89 -12.84 6.09 8.42
CA GLU A 89 -13.29 7.48 8.48
C GLU A 89 -12.96 8.22 7.18
N VAL A 90 -11.71 8.14 6.70
CA VAL A 90 -11.28 8.78 5.46
C VAL A 90 -12.10 8.28 4.26
N LEU A 91 -12.25 6.96 4.13
CA LEU A 91 -12.95 6.33 3.02
C LEU A 91 -14.47 6.60 3.07
N SER A 92 -15.06 6.70 4.26
CA SER A 92 -16.46 7.12 4.41
C SER A 92 -16.65 8.56 3.98
N ALA A 93 -15.80 9.48 4.46
CA ALA A 93 -15.86 10.90 4.08
C ALA A 93 -15.74 11.09 2.56
N ALA A 94 -14.89 10.32 1.89
CA ALA A 94 -14.75 10.37 0.43
C ALA A 94 -16.03 9.90 -0.29
N ARG A 95 -16.65 8.81 0.16
CA ARG A 95 -17.93 8.33 -0.38
C ARG A 95 -19.02 9.37 -0.20
N ASP A 96 -19.14 9.94 1.01
CA ASP A 96 -20.17 10.95 1.34
C ASP A 96 -19.99 12.22 0.50
N LYS A 97 -18.75 12.57 0.19
CA LYS A 97 -18.42 13.74 -0.65
C LYS A 97 -18.51 13.47 -2.15
N GLY A 98 -18.54 12.18 -2.56
CA GLY A 98 -18.55 11.77 -3.96
C GLY A 98 -17.22 11.97 -4.68
N VAL A 99 -16.10 11.87 -3.95
CA VAL A 99 -14.74 11.99 -4.52
C VAL A 99 -13.98 10.67 -4.43
N LEU A 100 -13.02 10.46 -5.33
CA LEU A 100 -12.13 9.31 -5.28
C LEU A 100 -11.23 9.39 -4.04
N ALA A 101 -11.15 8.29 -3.27
CA ALA A 101 -10.05 8.03 -2.36
C ALA A 101 -9.41 6.67 -2.69
N MET A 102 -8.12 6.64 -2.91
CA MET A 102 -7.38 5.43 -3.27
C MET A 102 -6.12 5.31 -2.43
N GLU A 103 -5.89 4.12 -1.87
CA GLU A 103 -4.61 3.77 -1.25
C GLU A 103 -3.54 3.54 -2.33
N ALA A 104 -2.36 4.12 -2.16
CA ALA A 104 -1.26 4.02 -3.11
C ALA A 104 -0.49 2.70 -2.96
N VAL A 105 -1.17 1.57 -2.98
CA VAL A 105 -0.56 0.24 -3.09
C VAL A 105 -0.26 -0.06 -4.56
N TRP A 106 0.75 0.62 -5.09
CA TRP A 106 1.10 0.63 -6.52
C TRP A 106 1.35 -0.76 -7.13
N MET A 107 1.76 -1.74 -6.31
CA MET A 107 1.86 -3.14 -6.70
C MET A 107 0.56 -3.67 -7.33
N ARG A 108 -0.60 -3.27 -6.81
CA ARG A 108 -1.91 -3.77 -7.30
C ARG A 108 -2.27 -3.28 -8.70
N ALA A 109 -1.64 -2.20 -9.16
CA ALA A 109 -1.79 -1.69 -10.53
C ALA A 109 -0.69 -2.21 -11.48
N ASN A 110 0.30 -2.98 -10.97
CA ASN A 110 1.36 -3.50 -11.81
C ASN A 110 0.81 -4.52 -12.84
N PRO A 111 1.12 -4.38 -14.14
CA PRO A 111 0.59 -5.23 -15.21
C PRO A 111 0.86 -6.72 -15.00
N LEU A 112 2.01 -7.11 -14.44
CA LEU A 112 2.31 -8.52 -14.18
C LEU A 112 1.51 -9.06 -12.99
N ILE A 113 1.26 -8.26 -11.96
CA ILE A 113 0.39 -8.67 -10.85
C ILE A 113 -1.05 -8.85 -11.34
N LEU A 114 -1.54 -7.94 -12.19
CA LEU A 114 -2.84 -8.09 -12.84
C LEU A 114 -2.89 -9.33 -13.74
N LYS A 115 -1.80 -9.62 -14.45
CA LYS A 115 -1.69 -10.83 -15.26
C LYS A 115 -1.66 -12.11 -14.43
N ALA A 116 -0.96 -12.12 -13.30
CA ALA A 116 -1.01 -13.24 -12.36
C ALA A 116 -2.44 -13.47 -11.84
N HIS A 117 -3.16 -12.40 -11.48
CA HIS A 117 -4.55 -12.50 -11.06
C HIS A 117 -5.47 -13.01 -12.19
N GLU A 118 -5.29 -12.56 -13.42
CA GLU A 118 -6.02 -13.07 -14.59
C GLU A 118 -5.80 -14.59 -14.77
N ILE A 119 -4.54 -15.05 -14.70
CA ILE A 119 -4.17 -16.48 -14.84
C ILE A 119 -4.89 -17.33 -13.78
N VAL A 120 -4.89 -16.86 -12.52
CA VAL A 120 -5.61 -17.52 -11.41
C VAL A 120 -7.12 -17.55 -11.66
N THR A 121 -7.71 -16.41 -12.01
CA THR A 121 -9.16 -16.28 -12.24
C THR A 121 -9.63 -17.17 -13.40
N ARG A 122 -8.78 -17.40 -14.39
CA ARG A 122 -9.05 -18.34 -15.51
C ARG A 122 -8.87 -19.80 -15.16
N GLY A 123 -8.44 -20.11 -13.92
CA GLY A 123 -8.27 -21.49 -13.46
C GLY A 123 -7.05 -22.23 -14.02
N VAL A 124 -6.05 -21.51 -14.58
CA VAL A 124 -4.88 -22.14 -15.22
C VAL A 124 -4.07 -22.99 -14.24
N ILE A 125 -4.00 -22.56 -12.97
CA ILE A 125 -3.32 -23.31 -11.90
C ILE A 125 -4.27 -24.08 -10.98
N GLY A 126 -5.56 -24.18 -11.35
CA GLY A 126 -6.60 -24.78 -10.50
C GLY A 126 -6.98 -23.88 -9.31
N ASP A 127 -7.53 -24.50 -8.26
CA ASP A 127 -7.91 -23.79 -7.03
C ASP A 127 -6.65 -23.38 -6.24
N VAL A 128 -6.61 -22.14 -5.74
CA VAL A 128 -5.49 -21.66 -4.94
C VAL A 128 -5.46 -22.35 -3.58
N VAL A 129 -4.37 -23.01 -3.27
CA VAL A 129 -4.15 -23.74 -2.00
C VAL A 129 -3.14 -23.06 -1.08
N ALA A 130 -2.20 -22.26 -1.62
CA ALA A 130 -1.28 -21.49 -0.81
C ALA A 130 -0.84 -20.18 -1.48
N VAL A 131 -0.58 -19.18 -0.66
CA VAL A 131 0.12 -17.94 -1.04
C VAL A 131 1.30 -17.72 -0.11
N GLN A 132 2.46 -17.42 -0.67
CA GLN A 132 3.66 -17.05 0.07
C GLN A 132 4.18 -15.72 -0.44
N ALA A 133 4.55 -14.80 0.48
CA ALA A 133 5.17 -13.55 0.09
C ALA A 133 6.11 -13.03 1.19
N ASP A 134 7.28 -12.56 0.78
CA ASP A 134 8.29 -11.94 1.65
C ASP A 134 8.69 -10.58 1.08
N PHE A 135 8.63 -9.55 1.92
CA PHE A 135 9.19 -8.25 1.60
C PHE A 135 10.01 -7.75 2.79
N SER A 136 11.32 -7.85 2.68
CA SER A 136 12.24 -7.60 3.78
C SER A 136 13.45 -6.81 3.29
N ILE A 137 13.80 -5.77 4.01
CA ILE A 137 14.96 -4.93 3.74
C ILE A 137 15.89 -4.93 4.95
N GLU A 138 17.15 -4.61 4.74
CA GLU A 138 18.09 -4.36 5.82
C GLU A 138 18.28 -2.86 5.98
N VAL A 139 17.89 -2.33 7.14
CA VAL A 139 18.12 -0.95 7.55
C VAL A 139 18.86 -0.96 8.87
N PRO A 140 20.09 -0.40 8.94
CA PRO A 140 20.79 -0.28 10.21
C PRO A 140 19.92 0.39 11.27
N PHE A 141 19.98 -0.12 12.50
CA PHE A 141 19.18 0.46 13.57
C PHE A 141 19.63 1.90 13.88
N ASP A 142 18.70 2.81 13.74
CA ASP A 142 18.81 4.20 14.17
C ASP A 142 17.44 4.60 14.73
N PRO A 143 17.33 4.95 16.02
CA PRO A 143 16.05 5.31 16.64
C PRO A 143 15.37 6.53 16.00
N THR A 144 16.11 7.35 15.26
CA THR A 144 15.57 8.52 14.53
C THR A 144 15.13 8.20 13.11
N HIS A 145 15.50 7.03 12.60
CA HIS A 145 15.07 6.60 11.27
C HIS A 145 13.57 6.26 11.29
N ARG A 146 12.82 6.70 10.28
CA ARG A 146 11.35 6.58 10.20
C ARG A 146 10.81 5.15 10.44
N LEU A 147 11.56 4.11 10.10
CA LEU A 147 11.15 2.71 10.30
C LEU A 147 11.25 2.24 11.75
N TYR A 148 11.98 2.96 12.58
CA TYR A 148 12.14 2.66 14.01
C TYR A 148 11.45 3.66 14.92
N ASP A 149 10.99 4.80 14.36
CA ASP A 149 10.33 5.86 15.11
C ASP A 149 8.80 5.61 15.20
N LEU A 150 8.34 5.20 16.38
CA LEU A 150 6.91 4.97 16.66
C LEU A 150 6.05 6.24 16.49
N ALA A 151 6.61 7.44 16.71
CA ALA A 151 5.88 8.69 16.52
C ALA A 151 5.58 8.96 15.04
N ASN A 152 6.35 8.38 14.13
CA ASN A 152 6.14 8.42 12.69
C ASN A 152 5.46 7.17 12.11
N GLY A 153 4.93 6.26 12.96
CA GLY A 153 4.29 5.03 12.51
C GLY A 153 5.30 4.00 12.01
N GLY A 154 6.50 3.95 12.61
CA GLY A 154 7.56 3.02 12.23
C GLY A 154 7.20 1.57 12.54
N GLY A 155 7.77 0.65 11.79
CA GLY A 155 7.61 -0.79 11.90
C GLY A 155 7.59 -1.47 10.53
N ALA A 156 7.97 -2.74 10.52
CA ALA A 156 7.98 -3.56 9.31
C ALA A 156 6.56 -3.82 8.77
N LEU A 157 5.56 -4.04 9.64
CA LEU A 157 4.20 -4.38 9.25
C LEU A 157 3.55 -3.29 8.39
N LEU A 158 3.55 -2.04 8.86
CA LEU A 158 2.93 -0.93 8.13
C LEU A 158 3.70 -0.56 6.86
N ASP A 159 5.04 -0.54 6.91
CA ASP A 159 5.82 -0.05 5.77
C ASP A 159 6.06 -1.11 4.69
N LEU A 160 6.34 -2.34 5.10
CA LEU A 160 6.69 -3.46 4.22
C LEU A 160 5.62 -4.54 4.17
N GLY A 161 5.09 -4.94 5.32
CA GLY A 161 4.09 -6.01 5.47
C GLY A 161 2.78 -5.73 4.75
N ILE A 162 2.44 -4.46 4.54
CA ILE A 162 1.28 -4.05 3.74
C ILE A 162 1.28 -4.68 2.35
N TYR A 163 2.44 -4.86 1.72
CA TYR A 163 2.56 -5.45 0.37
C TYR A 163 2.27 -6.96 0.35
N PRO A 164 2.93 -7.83 1.15
CA PRO A 164 2.57 -9.24 1.27
C PRO A 164 1.10 -9.44 1.66
N ILE A 165 0.56 -8.59 2.52
CA ILE A 165 -0.84 -8.62 2.95
C ILE A 165 -1.77 -8.36 1.76
N HIS A 166 -1.56 -7.25 1.03
CA HIS A 166 -2.37 -6.95 -0.16
C HIS A 166 -2.20 -7.99 -1.27
N PHE A 167 -1.02 -8.59 -1.40
CA PHE A 167 -0.81 -9.67 -2.34
C PHE A 167 -1.66 -10.91 -1.98
N ALA A 168 -1.66 -11.33 -0.73
CA ALA A 168 -2.46 -12.46 -0.30
C ALA A 168 -3.97 -12.17 -0.36
N LEU A 169 -4.42 -10.96 -0.01
CA LEU A 169 -5.81 -10.54 -0.15
C LEU A 169 -6.29 -10.59 -1.61
N LEU A 170 -5.42 -10.26 -2.57
CA LEU A 170 -5.76 -10.31 -4.00
C LEU A 170 -6.14 -11.71 -4.47
N PHE A 171 -5.50 -12.76 -3.94
CA PHE A 171 -5.69 -14.15 -4.41
C PHE A 171 -6.59 -15.00 -3.52
N LEU A 172 -6.64 -14.71 -2.23
CA LEU A 172 -7.37 -15.53 -1.25
C LEU A 172 -8.46 -14.76 -0.49
N GLY A 173 -8.49 -13.43 -0.61
CA GLY A 173 -9.39 -12.59 0.16
C GLY A 173 -9.06 -12.58 1.66
N ARG A 174 -10.04 -12.20 2.49
CA ARG A 174 -9.91 -12.10 3.95
C ARG A 174 -9.73 -13.50 4.58
N PRO A 175 -8.70 -13.71 5.43
CA PRO A 175 -8.51 -14.97 6.14
C PRO A 175 -9.53 -15.16 7.28
N ASP A 176 -9.84 -16.43 7.58
CA ASP A 176 -10.66 -16.81 8.75
C ASP A 176 -9.83 -16.86 10.03
N LEU A 177 -8.53 -17.17 9.93
CA LEU A 177 -7.59 -17.28 11.04
C LEU A 177 -6.30 -16.53 10.73
N GLN A 178 -5.78 -15.78 11.70
CA GLN A 178 -4.46 -15.17 11.66
C GLN A 178 -3.67 -15.52 12.92
N GLN A 179 -2.40 -15.86 12.73
CA GLN A 179 -1.39 -15.94 13.77
C GLN A 179 -0.19 -15.08 13.36
N VAL A 180 0.49 -14.49 14.32
CA VAL A 180 1.70 -13.70 14.09
C VAL A 180 2.78 -14.09 15.09
N LEU A 181 4.01 -14.15 14.61
CA LEU A 181 5.22 -14.21 15.41
C LEU A 181 6.15 -13.10 14.93
N GLY A 182 6.88 -12.49 15.83
CA GLY A 182 7.78 -11.41 15.45
C GLY A 182 8.71 -10.97 16.56
N THR A 183 9.54 -10.00 16.24
CA THR A 183 10.47 -9.37 17.19
C THR A 183 10.33 -7.87 17.10
N LEU A 184 10.49 -7.20 18.24
CA LEU A 184 10.49 -5.75 18.30
C LEU A 184 11.92 -5.22 18.20
N SER A 185 12.05 -4.00 17.67
CA SER A 185 13.26 -3.21 17.76
C SER A 185 13.44 -2.63 19.17
N PRO A 186 14.60 -2.05 19.51
CA PRO A 186 14.80 -1.38 20.79
C PRO A 186 13.85 -0.21 21.05
N THR A 187 13.25 0.39 20.02
CA THR A 187 12.24 1.45 20.16
C THR A 187 10.82 0.92 20.38
N GLY A 188 10.60 -0.40 20.28
CA GLY A 188 9.29 -1.02 20.39
C GLY A 188 8.52 -1.13 19.07
N SER A 189 9.06 -0.65 17.95
CA SER A 189 8.47 -0.92 16.63
C SER A 189 8.72 -2.39 16.22
N ASP A 190 7.83 -2.98 15.45
CA ASP A 190 8.03 -4.33 14.91
C ASP A 190 9.18 -4.34 13.91
N ALA A 191 10.19 -5.16 14.17
CA ALA A 191 11.39 -5.29 13.34
C ALA A 191 11.29 -6.48 12.38
N VAL A 192 10.63 -7.55 12.81
CA VAL A 192 10.31 -8.73 12.01
C VAL A 192 8.90 -9.17 12.36
N ALA A 193 8.09 -9.45 11.35
CA ALA A 193 6.80 -10.10 11.52
C ALA A 193 6.62 -11.23 10.49
N ALA A 194 6.16 -12.38 10.98
CA ALA A 194 5.76 -13.53 10.18
C ALA A 194 4.29 -13.83 10.49
N LEU A 195 3.43 -13.74 9.48
CA LEU A 195 2.01 -13.99 9.58
C LEU A 195 1.68 -15.33 8.94
N GLN A 196 0.87 -16.12 9.62
CA GLN A 196 0.31 -17.35 9.11
C GLN A 196 -1.21 -17.20 9.07
N TRP A 197 -1.79 -17.33 7.89
CA TRP A 197 -3.22 -17.24 7.66
C TRP A 197 -3.81 -18.59 7.29
N GLY A 198 -5.04 -18.83 7.75
CA GLY A 198 -5.83 -20.01 7.43
C GLY A 198 -7.21 -19.62 6.89
N TYR A 199 -7.72 -20.42 5.97
CA TYR A 199 -9.00 -20.22 5.28
C TYR A 199 -9.88 -21.46 5.44
N ARG A 200 -11.20 -21.29 5.48
CA ARG A 200 -12.17 -22.42 5.53
C ARG A 200 -12.09 -23.33 4.30
N SER A 201 -11.59 -22.80 3.18
CA SER A 201 -11.28 -23.60 1.98
C SER A 201 -10.18 -24.64 2.19
N GLY A 202 -9.40 -24.52 3.27
CA GLY A 202 -8.18 -25.27 3.52
C GLY A 202 -6.92 -24.57 2.96
N ALA A 203 -7.06 -23.47 2.25
CA ALA A 203 -5.91 -22.68 1.80
C ALA A 203 -5.18 -22.04 2.97
N VAL A 204 -3.90 -21.70 2.75
CA VAL A 204 -3.05 -21.02 3.73
C VAL A 204 -2.28 -19.86 3.07
N ALA A 205 -1.94 -18.83 3.86
CA ALA A 205 -0.95 -17.84 3.43
C ALA A 205 0.17 -17.72 4.46
N GLN A 206 1.41 -17.56 3.96
CA GLN A 206 2.63 -17.37 4.74
C GLN A 206 3.27 -16.07 4.31
N LEU A 207 3.21 -15.06 5.16
CA LEU A 207 3.65 -13.72 4.84
C LEU A 207 4.75 -13.30 5.81
N ARG A 208 5.78 -12.62 5.30
CA ARG A 208 6.86 -12.12 6.13
C ARG A 208 7.26 -10.71 5.72
N CYS A 209 7.62 -9.91 6.71
CA CYS A 209 8.29 -8.63 6.52
C CYS A 209 9.37 -8.43 7.58
N ALA A 210 10.44 -7.71 7.23
CA ALA A 210 11.51 -7.40 8.17
C ALA A 210 12.26 -6.13 7.77
N THR A 211 12.77 -5.41 8.78
CA THR A 211 13.70 -4.28 8.62
C THR A 211 15.14 -4.63 8.97
N THR A 212 15.39 -5.85 9.50
CA THR A 212 16.66 -6.26 10.08
C THR A 212 17.55 -7.08 9.15
N ALA A 213 16.99 -7.64 8.10
CA ALA A 213 17.72 -8.45 7.12
C ALA A 213 16.98 -8.47 5.79
N ARG A 214 17.71 -8.45 4.69
CA ARG A 214 17.13 -8.59 3.36
C ARG A 214 16.59 -10.00 3.16
N GLY A 215 15.37 -10.10 2.64
CA GLY A 215 14.70 -11.33 2.25
C GLY A 215 14.84 -11.67 0.77
N PRO A 216 14.18 -12.73 0.30
CA PRO A 216 14.13 -13.09 -1.11
C PRO A 216 13.30 -12.12 -1.96
N ASP A 217 12.45 -11.27 -1.36
CA ASP A 217 11.56 -10.30 -2.00
C ASP A 217 10.71 -10.93 -3.12
N ARG A 218 10.18 -12.14 -2.86
CA ARG A 218 9.41 -12.96 -3.80
C ARG A 218 8.00 -13.21 -3.30
N ALA A 219 7.12 -13.51 -4.25
CA ALA A 219 5.81 -14.03 -3.95
C ALA A 219 5.48 -15.24 -4.82
N THR A 220 4.66 -16.15 -4.29
CA THR A 220 4.22 -17.36 -5.01
C THR A 220 2.76 -17.62 -4.72
N VAL A 221 2.01 -17.95 -5.77
CA VAL A 221 0.64 -18.48 -5.69
C VAL A 221 0.68 -19.94 -6.12
N VAL A 222 0.26 -20.83 -5.24
CA VAL A 222 0.22 -22.28 -5.49
C VAL A 222 -1.21 -22.72 -5.65
N GLY A 223 -1.50 -23.36 -6.77
CA GLY A 223 -2.80 -23.97 -7.05
C GLY A 223 -2.73 -25.49 -7.09
N THR A 224 -3.88 -26.14 -7.25
CA THR A 224 -3.99 -27.61 -7.30
C THR A 224 -3.35 -28.23 -8.54
N THR A 225 -3.15 -27.47 -9.62
CA THR A 225 -2.63 -27.97 -10.91
C THR A 225 -1.42 -27.19 -11.41
N GLY A 226 -0.92 -26.21 -10.64
CA GLY A 226 0.23 -25.41 -11.05
C GLY A 226 0.58 -24.34 -10.02
N SER A 227 1.51 -23.46 -10.37
CA SER A 227 1.92 -22.35 -9.53
C SER A 227 2.35 -21.12 -10.35
N ILE A 228 2.36 -19.97 -9.72
CA ILE A 228 2.89 -18.73 -10.28
C ILE A 228 3.95 -18.22 -9.31
N SER A 229 5.20 -18.10 -9.77
CA SER A 229 6.28 -17.38 -9.07
C SER A 229 6.37 -15.97 -9.61
N VAL A 230 6.28 -15.00 -8.68
CA VAL A 230 6.55 -13.59 -8.93
C VAL A 230 8.00 -13.34 -8.55
N GLU A 231 8.84 -13.08 -9.56
CA GLU A 231 10.29 -12.95 -9.37
C GLU A 231 10.67 -11.70 -8.56
N PRO A 232 11.88 -11.65 -7.98
CA PRO A 232 12.31 -10.47 -7.22
C PRO A 232 12.28 -9.23 -8.09
N TRP A 233 11.84 -8.23 -7.65
CA TRP A 233 11.25 -7.54 -6.52
C TRP A 233 9.72 -7.57 -6.64
N PHE A 234 9.02 -8.45 -5.94
CA PHE A 234 7.63 -8.80 -6.23
C PHE A 234 6.65 -7.61 -6.17
N VAL A 235 7.00 -6.53 -5.49
CA VAL A 235 6.19 -5.29 -5.46
C VAL A 235 6.22 -4.54 -6.79
N ASN A 236 7.24 -4.78 -7.63
CA ASN A 236 7.38 -4.28 -8.99
C ASN A 236 8.07 -5.33 -9.87
N PRO A 237 7.44 -6.49 -10.08
CA PRO A 237 8.06 -7.58 -10.80
C PRO A 237 8.30 -7.20 -12.26
N GLN A 238 9.34 -7.79 -12.82
CA GLN A 238 9.63 -7.75 -14.26
C GLN A 238 9.40 -9.11 -14.91
N ARG A 239 9.08 -10.15 -14.10
CA ARG A 239 8.94 -11.51 -14.59
C ARG A 239 8.00 -12.33 -13.72
N LEU A 240 7.13 -13.11 -14.38
CA LEU A 240 6.38 -14.21 -13.77
C LEU A 240 6.84 -15.53 -14.38
N VAL A 241 6.90 -16.57 -13.55
CA VAL A 241 7.06 -17.96 -14.03
C VAL A 241 5.79 -18.70 -13.66
N VAL A 242 5.09 -19.22 -14.67
CA VAL A 242 3.88 -20.03 -14.51
C VAL A 242 4.26 -21.49 -14.79
N THR A 243 4.14 -22.34 -13.79
CA THR A 243 4.45 -23.78 -13.87
C THR A 243 3.15 -24.59 -13.83
N THR A 244 2.96 -25.46 -14.81
CA THR A 244 1.83 -26.41 -14.90
C THR A 244 2.34 -27.79 -15.26
N ALA A 245 1.45 -28.77 -15.39
CA ALA A 245 1.80 -30.12 -15.89
C ALA A 245 2.37 -30.10 -17.33
N GLU A 246 2.09 -29.05 -18.10
CA GLU A 246 2.57 -28.88 -19.48
C GLU A 246 3.98 -28.29 -19.54
N GLY A 247 4.51 -27.80 -18.41
CA GLY A 247 5.82 -27.20 -18.29
C GLY A 247 5.78 -25.78 -17.70
N GLU A 248 6.87 -25.04 -17.93
CA GLU A 248 7.01 -23.66 -17.49
C GLU A 248 6.78 -22.68 -18.64
N SER A 249 6.07 -21.61 -18.35
CA SER A 249 5.95 -20.45 -19.22
C SER A 249 6.36 -19.16 -18.47
N ILE A 250 6.96 -18.25 -19.20
CA ILE A 250 7.48 -16.99 -18.66
C ILE A 250 6.67 -15.83 -19.25
N VAL A 251 6.27 -14.91 -18.39
CA VAL A 251 5.68 -13.64 -18.78
C VAL A 251 6.63 -12.54 -18.34
N GLU A 252 7.18 -11.81 -19.29
CA GLU A 252 8.06 -10.66 -19.04
C GLU A 252 7.25 -9.37 -18.99
N GLY A 253 7.71 -8.41 -18.20
CA GLY A 253 7.18 -7.06 -18.07
C GLY A 253 8.30 -6.01 -18.17
N ASP A 254 7.91 -4.79 -18.37
CA ASP A 254 8.80 -3.64 -18.62
C ASP A 254 9.20 -2.88 -17.35
N GLY A 255 8.77 -3.36 -16.17
CA GLY A 255 9.16 -2.76 -14.88
C GLY A 255 8.64 -1.35 -14.67
N THR A 256 7.43 -1.06 -15.15
CA THR A 256 6.78 0.24 -14.94
C THR A 256 6.51 0.46 -13.46
N ALA A 257 7.14 1.48 -12.84
CA ALA A 257 6.99 1.75 -11.42
C ALA A 257 5.57 2.29 -11.06
N TYR A 258 5.42 3.59 -10.91
CA TYR A 258 4.16 4.21 -10.45
C TYR A 258 3.20 4.61 -11.58
N GLY A 259 3.64 4.54 -12.84
CA GLY A 259 2.84 4.94 -14.01
C GLY A 259 1.45 4.30 -14.03
N PRO A 260 1.32 2.96 -13.95
CA PRO A 260 0.02 2.29 -13.99
C PRO A 260 -0.93 2.70 -12.86
N GLN A 261 -0.41 3.02 -11.67
CA GLN A 261 -1.23 3.53 -10.57
C GLN A 261 -1.78 4.93 -10.87
N ILE A 262 -0.96 5.80 -11.49
CA ILE A 262 -1.38 7.14 -11.88
C ILE A 262 -2.47 7.07 -12.97
N GLU A 263 -2.29 6.19 -13.96
CA GLU A 263 -3.29 5.93 -15.01
C GLU A 263 -4.61 5.40 -14.42
N GLU A 264 -4.53 4.53 -13.41
CA GLU A 264 -5.71 4.02 -12.73
C GLU A 264 -6.46 5.13 -11.97
N VAL A 265 -5.75 6.01 -11.27
CA VAL A 265 -6.36 7.18 -10.61
C VAL A 265 -7.08 8.06 -11.63
N GLU A 266 -6.43 8.38 -12.76
CA GLU A 266 -7.02 9.16 -13.85
C GLU A 266 -8.28 8.48 -14.40
N ARG A 267 -8.21 7.17 -14.66
CA ARG A 267 -9.37 6.38 -15.14
C ARG A 267 -10.54 6.45 -14.16
N CYS A 268 -10.27 6.30 -12.86
CA CYS A 268 -11.29 6.35 -11.83
C CYS A 268 -11.94 7.73 -11.74
N VAL A 269 -11.14 8.80 -11.72
CA VAL A 269 -11.66 10.19 -11.66
C VAL A 269 -12.50 10.50 -12.88
N ARG A 270 -12.03 10.19 -14.09
CA ARG A 270 -12.79 10.40 -15.34
C ARG A 270 -14.08 9.56 -15.39
N GLY A 271 -14.06 8.40 -14.77
CA GLY A 271 -15.22 7.51 -14.64
C GLY A 271 -16.20 7.90 -13.53
N GLY A 272 -15.92 8.95 -12.74
CA GLY A 272 -16.73 9.35 -11.58
C GLY A 272 -16.76 8.31 -10.47
N LEU A 273 -15.71 7.49 -10.34
CA LEU A 273 -15.62 6.45 -9.31
C LEU A 273 -15.12 7.04 -8.00
N VAL A 274 -15.66 6.54 -6.88
CA VAL A 274 -15.23 6.94 -5.53
C VAL A 274 -14.15 5.99 -4.96
N GLU A 275 -13.97 4.83 -5.57
CA GLU A 275 -12.92 3.86 -5.27
C GLU A 275 -12.40 3.19 -6.54
N SER A 276 -11.17 2.66 -6.50
CA SER A 276 -10.61 1.88 -7.59
C SER A 276 -10.93 0.39 -7.42
N PRO A 277 -11.35 -0.33 -8.47
CA PRO A 277 -11.49 -1.78 -8.42
C PRO A 277 -10.14 -2.52 -8.25
N LEU A 278 -9.01 -1.86 -8.53
CA LEU A 278 -7.69 -2.43 -8.28
C LEU A 278 -7.26 -2.30 -6.82
N ALA A 279 -7.76 -1.29 -6.10
CA ALA A 279 -7.53 -1.06 -4.67
C ALA A 279 -8.86 -0.78 -3.96
N PRO A 280 -9.76 -1.78 -3.83
CA PRO A 280 -11.06 -1.59 -3.21
C PRO A 280 -10.93 -1.12 -1.75
N HIS A 281 -11.83 -0.25 -1.31
CA HIS A 281 -11.87 0.23 0.07
C HIS A 281 -11.95 -0.92 1.09
N ALA A 282 -12.68 -1.98 0.75
CA ALA A 282 -12.81 -3.16 1.59
C ALA A 282 -11.47 -3.87 1.84
N ASP A 283 -10.59 -3.94 0.82
CA ASP A 283 -9.27 -4.55 0.94
C ASP A 283 -8.34 -3.69 1.78
N THR A 284 -8.35 -2.36 1.59
CA THR A 284 -7.60 -1.41 2.43
C THR A 284 -7.99 -1.54 3.91
N ILE A 285 -9.29 -1.55 4.21
CA ILE A 285 -9.79 -1.72 5.59
C ILE A 285 -9.37 -3.08 6.13
N THR A 286 -9.57 -4.16 5.36
CA THR A 286 -9.19 -5.52 5.77
C THR A 286 -7.69 -5.64 6.04
N ALA A 287 -6.84 -5.07 5.19
CA ALA A 287 -5.39 -5.08 5.37
C ALA A 287 -4.99 -4.41 6.69
N LEU A 288 -5.56 -3.25 6.98
CA LEU A 288 -5.27 -2.53 8.22
C LEU A 288 -5.86 -3.23 9.47
N GLU A 289 -7.04 -3.83 9.40
CA GLU A 289 -7.59 -4.65 10.51
C GLU A 289 -6.68 -5.84 10.84
N LEU A 290 -6.09 -6.48 9.82
CA LEU A 290 -5.15 -7.59 9.99
C LEU A 290 -3.83 -7.09 10.60
N ILE A 291 -3.34 -5.93 10.17
CA ILE A 291 -2.16 -5.28 10.74
C ILE A 291 -2.42 -4.85 12.19
N ASP A 292 -3.56 -4.24 12.48
CA ASP A 292 -3.94 -3.81 13.84
C ASP A 292 -3.94 -4.99 14.81
N ARG A 293 -4.53 -6.13 14.40
CA ARG A 293 -4.51 -7.36 15.17
C ARG A 293 -3.08 -7.88 15.36
N ALA A 294 -2.28 -7.94 14.31
CA ALA A 294 -0.88 -8.38 14.39
C ALA A 294 -0.05 -7.48 15.32
N ARG A 295 -0.23 -6.17 15.24
CA ARG A 295 0.43 -5.21 16.14
C ARG A 295 0.00 -5.42 17.61
N ALA A 296 -1.29 -5.62 17.84
CA ALA A 296 -1.81 -5.91 19.19
C ALA A 296 -1.20 -7.18 19.78
N ASP A 297 -1.11 -8.26 19.00
CA ASP A 297 -0.50 -9.52 19.41
C ASP A 297 1.01 -9.39 19.69
N LEU A 298 1.72 -8.53 18.95
CA LEU A 298 3.14 -8.25 19.15
C LEU A 298 3.40 -7.17 20.23
N GLY A 299 2.37 -6.45 20.69
CA GLY A 299 2.49 -5.39 21.68
C GLY A 299 2.96 -4.04 21.13
N VAL A 300 2.84 -3.80 19.80
CA VAL A 300 3.19 -2.52 19.16
C VAL A 300 2.08 -1.50 19.33
N ARG A 301 2.41 -0.30 19.82
CA ARG A 301 1.48 0.82 20.00
C ARG A 301 2.08 2.12 19.46
N TYR A 302 1.25 2.92 18.81
CA TYR A 302 1.68 4.22 18.29
C TYR A 302 1.18 5.36 19.21
N PRO A 303 2.04 6.31 19.61
CA PRO A 303 1.64 7.44 20.44
C PRO A 303 0.50 8.28 19.85
N ALA A 304 0.44 8.38 18.51
CA ALA A 304 -0.60 9.12 17.82
C ALA A 304 -2.02 8.54 18.00
N GLU A 305 -2.13 7.23 18.26
CA GLU A 305 -3.41 6.56 18.52
C GLU A 305 -3.91 6.83 19.96
N GLU A 306 -2.99 6.96 20.91
CA GLU A 306 -3.32 7.24 22.31
C GLU A 306 -3.78 8.68 22.51
N ALA A 307 -3.19 9.64 21.79
CA ALA A 307 -3.51 11.05 21.86
C ALA A 307 -4.90 11.40 21.30
N GLY A 308 -5.43 10.58 20.39
CA GLY A 308 -6.72 10.80 19.72
C GLY A 308 -7.93 10.12 20.37
N GLY A 309 -7.76 9.37 21.45
CA GLY A 309 -8.87 8.70 22.16
C GLY A 309 -9.55 7.58 21.36
N ILE A 310 -8.96 7.12 20.26
CA ILE A 310 -9.45 5.97 19.49
C ILE A 310 -8.63 4.76 19.92
N GLY A 311 -8.91 4.29 21.13
CA GLY A 311 -8.37 3.03 21.63
C GLY A 311 -8.94 1.87 20.83
N VAL A 312 -8.07 0.97 20.37
CA VAL A 312 -8.46 -0.32 19.84
C VAL A 312 -9.04 -1.12 21.02
N ALA A 313 -10.36 -1.36 20.99
CA ALA A 313 -11.04 -2.30 21.88
C ALA A 313 -11.05 -3.70 21.27
#